data_62604d01afd68ed2e01bdf68266854fe
#
_entry.id   62604d01afd68ed2e01bdf68266854fe
#
_cell.length_a   1.000
_cell.length_b   1.000
_cell.length_c   1.000
_cell.angle_alpha   90.00
_cell.angle_beta   90.00
_cell.angle_gamma   90.00
#
_symmetry.space_group_name_H-M   'P 1'
#
loop_
_entity.id
_entity.type
_entity.pdbx_description
1 polymer ?
#
loop_
_entity_poly.entity_id
_entity_poly.type
_entity_poly.pdbx_seq_one_letter_code
_entity_poly.pdbx_strand_id
1 'polypeptide(L)'
;MISADRAGATLTIDLDAIAANYRLLQSFAAPAECAAVVKCDAYGLGISPIARRIAAEGCRTFFVALPDEALELRDVLAELEDPIRIYILNGLSEGVAEICDQTIAPVLNSYKEIEAWSSHCANTGQGHPAIVNFDTGISRLGLDKADTLQFMNDPGRFKSLTICYVMSHLACADEPDHSLNARQLETLKSILNALPTAPRISLANSAGIFLGKDFHFDLVRPGAALYGIGCHEDDRRKLKQVVKLKGKILQTRLIDRNMTVGYGAAGSVTRESRLATVALGYGDGFFRRLGNKGAGFLSGHRAPVVGRVSMDLVTLDVTDIPETLCGPGQTVEFIGDHQTPDDLAEIAGTIGYEVLTALGGRYRRDYIGD
;
A
#
# COMPACT_ATOMS: atom_id res chain seq x y z
N MET A 1 0.80 -15.25 18.12
CA MET A 1 2.06 -15.01 17.37
C MET A 1 2.80 -16.32 17.14
N ILE A 2 3.41 -16.51 15.98
CA ILE A 2 4.25 -17.69 15.67
C ILE A 2 5.59 -17.53 16.41
N SER A 3 6.03 -18.55 17.16
CA SER A 3 7.32 -18.48 17.88
C SER A 3 8.49 -18.51 16.90
N ALA A 4 9.61 -17.86 17.26
CA ALA A 4 10.83 -17.77 16.43
C ALA A 4 11.34 -19.14 15.99
N ASP A 5 11.31 -20.13 16.91
CA ASP A 5 11.83 -21.46 16.66
C ASP A 5 11.04 -22.24 15.61
N ARG A 6 9.71 -22.01 15.56
CA ARG A 6 8.79 -22.70 14.64
C ARG A 6 8.56 -21.97 13.33
N ALA A 7 8.94 -20.69 13.24
CA ALA A 7 8.74 -19.89 12.03
C ALA A 7 9.68 -20.35 10.92
N GLY A 8 9.15 -20.67 9.75
CA GLY A 8 9.93 -20.93 8.52
C GLY A 8 10.51 -19.65 7.94
N ALA A 9 9.76 -18.54 8.06
CA ALA A 9 10.21 -17.23 7.62
C ALA A 9 9.76 -16.15 8.61
N THR A 10 10.47 -15.01 8.60
CA THR A 10 10.19 -13.84 9.43
C THR A 10 10.03 -12.61 8.54
N LEU A 11 8.95 -11.87 8.76
CA LEU A 11 8.69 -10.57 8.19
C LEU A 11 8.92 -9.52 9.29
N THR A 12 9.96 -8.71 9.14
CA THR A 12 10.23 -7.58 10.03
C THR A 12 9.64 -6.32 9.42
N ILE A 13 8.86 -5.58 10.19
CA ILE A 13 8.26 -4.30 9.83
C ILE A 13 8.87 -3.21 10.71
N ASP A 14 9.50 -2.22 10.09
CA ASP A 14 10.18 -1.11 10.75
C ASP A 14 9.23 0.08 10.88
N LEU A 15 8.70 0.29 12.09
CA LEU A 15 7.77 1.37 12.40
C LEU A 15 8.46 2.74 12.39
N ASP A 16 9.75 2.81 12.74
CA ASP A 16 10.52 4.06 12.65
C ASP A 16 10.76 4.47 11.20
N ALA A 17 10.96 3.50 10.31
CA ALA A 17 11.04 3.78 8.87
C ALA A 17 9.70 4.33 8.34
N ILE A 18 8.56 3.77 8.77
CA ILE A 18 7.22 4.29 8.43
C ILE A 18 7.06 5.73 8.94
N ALA A 19 7.40 5.99 10.19
CA ALA A 19 7.33 7.32 10.78
C ALA A 19 8.24 8.32 10.04
N ALA A 20 9.44 7.91 9.68
CA ALA A 20 10.36 8.74 8.89
C ALA A 20 9.80 9.07 7.50
N ASN A 21 9.20 8.09 6.83
CA ASN A 21 8.53 8.30 5.55
C ASN A 21 7.32 9.25 5.70
N TYR A 22 6.51 9.07 6.73
CA TYR A 22 5.37 9.97 6.99
C TYR A 22 5.85 11.42 7.20
N ARG A 23 6.85 11.66 8.06
CA ARG A 23 7.44 13.00 8.29
C ARG A 23 8.00 13.60 7.01
N LEU A 24 8.66 12.80 6.19
CA LEU A 24 9.18 13.24 4.90
C LEU A 24 8.06 13.70 3.97
N LEU A 25 7.02 12.89 3.81
CA LEU A 25 5.86 13.20 2.96
C LEU A 25 5.10 14.42 3.47
N GLN A 26 4.93 14.56 4.78
CA GLN A 26 4.36 15.74 5.43
C GLN A 26 5.17 17.00 5.11
N SER A 27 6.50 16.90 5.13
CA SER A 27 7.37 18.05 4.82
C SER A 27 7.27 18.49 3.36
N PHE A 28 7.12 17.55 2.42
CA PHE A 28 6.89 17.86 1.00
C PHE A 28 5.51 18.47 0.76
N ALA A 29 4.50 17.99 1.48
CA ALA A 29 3.13 18.42 1.31
C ALA A 29 2.85 19.80 1.94
N ALA A 30 3.62 20.24 2.91
CA ALA A 30 3.37 21.47 3.66
C ALA A 30 3.11 22.69 2.76
N PRO A 31 2.05 23.49 3.01
CA PRO A 31 1.20 23.50 4.21
C PRO A 31 -0.03 22.56 4.17
N ALA A 32 -0.18 21.72 3.14
CA ALA A 32 -1.28 20.78 3.04
C ALA A 32 -1.21 19.73 4.18
N GLU A 33 -2.38 19.28 4.63
CA GLU A 33 -2.50 18.18 5.57
C GLU A 33 -2.03 16.88 4.91
N CYS A 34 -1.25 16.07 5.63
CA CYS A 34 -0.81 14.76 5.18
C CYS A 34 -1.66 13.68 5.88
N ALA A 35 -2.54 13.02 5.13
CA ALA A 35 -3.29 11.87 5.60
C ALA A 35 -2.46 10.58 5.51
N ALA A 36 -3.05 9.46 5.94
CA ALA A 36 -2.48 8.14 5.73
C ALA A 36 -3.49 7.19 5.09
N VAL A 37 -3.10 6.50 4.02
CA VAL A 37 -3.91 5.44 3.40
C VAL A 37 -3.44 4.10 3.95
N VAL A 38 -4.29 3.48 4.79
CA VAL A 38 -3.98 2.26 5.55
C VAL A 38 -4.88 1.08 5.17
N LYS A 39 -5.52 1.13 4.01
CA LYS A 39 -6.38 0.06 3.47
C LYS A 39 -5.61 -1.25 3.25
N CYS A 40 -6.35 -2.35 3.10
CA CYS A 40 -5.80 -3.68 2.88
C CYS A 40 -4.81 -4.08 3.98
N ASP A 41 -5.24 -3.93 5.25
CA ASP A 41 -4.41 -4.20 6.44
C ASP A 41 -3.07 -3.45 6.39
N ALA A 42 -3.13 -2.12 6.13
CA ALA A 42 -1.93 -1.29 5.90
C ALA A 42 -1.00 -1.90 4.84
N TYR A 43 -1.54 -2.19 3.65
CA TYR A 43 -0.84 -2.86 2.54
C TYR A 43 -0.28 -4.24 2.93
N GLY A 44 -1.02 -4.98 3.75
CA GLY A 44 -0.64 -6.32 4.20
C GLY A 44 0.36 -6.35 5.35
N LEU A 45 0.70 -5.21 5.93
CA LEU A 45 1.74 -5.10 6.95
C LEU A 45 1.20 -5.03 8.39
N GLY A 46 -0.12 -4.94 8.59
CA GLY A 46 -0.77 -4.87 9.89
C GLY A 46 -1.23 -3.47 10.26
N ILE A 47 -2.54 -3.22 10.15
CA ILE A 47 -3.12 -1.88 10.33
C ILE A 47 -2.90 -1.34 11.75
N SER A 48 -3.04 -2.19 12.78
CA SER A 48 -3.03 -1.75 14.18
C SER A 48 -1.70 -1.11 14.62
N PRO A 49 -0.52 -1.74 14.51
CA PRO A 49 0.74 -1.13 14.91
C PRO A 49 1.09 0.09 14.03
N ILE A 50 0.80 0.02 12.73
CA ILE A 50 1.14 1.07 11.78
C ILE A 50 0.29 2.32 12.00
N ALA A 51 -1.02 2.17 12.15
CA ALA A 51 -1.90 3.31 12.39
C ALA A 51 -1.57 4.03 13.70
N ARG A 52 -1.29 3.28 14.79
CA ARG A 52 -0.84 3.86 16.06
C ARG A 52 0.47 4.65 15.91
N ARG A 53 1.43 4.08 15.16
CA ARG A 53 2.73 4.74 14.94
C ARG A 53 2.58 6.03 14.13
N ILE A 54 1.79 6.01 13.05
CA ILE A 54 1.52 7.20 12.22
C ILE A 54 0.71 8.24 13.00
N ALA A 55 -0.26 7.81 13.82
CA ALA A 55 -1.03 8.71 14.69
C ALA A 55 -0.15 9.41 15.74
N ALA A 56 0.86 8.71 16.28
CA ALA A 56 1.86 9.30 17.17
C ALA A 56 2.71 10.40 16.49
N GLU A 57 2.88 10.33 15.16
CA GLU A 57 3.51 11.40 14.36
C GLU A 57 2.55 12.57 14.03
N GLY A 58 1.35 12.57 14.61
CA GLY A 58 0.37 13.65 14.45
C GLY A 58 -0.64 13.46 13.30
N CYS A 59 -0.66 12.32 12.62
CA CYS A 59 -1.71 12.04 11.63
C CYS A 59 -3.09 11.94 12.31
N ARG A 60 -4.09 12.64 11.74
CA ARG A 60 -5.47 12.61 12.25
C ARG A 60 -6.49 12.27 11.16
N THR A 61 -6.03 12.09 9.92
CA THR A 61 -6.89 11.77 8.78
C THR A 61 -6.40 10.49 8.10
N PHE A 62 -7.28 9.50 8.04
CA PHE A 62 -6.98 8.18 7.50
C PHE A 62 -7.94 7.81 6.38
N PHE A 63 -7.46 7.01 5.44
CA PHE A 63 -8.26 6.45 4.35
C PHE A 63 -8.15 4.93 4.34
N VAL A 64 -9.29 4.28 4.25
CA VAL A 64 -9.44 2.83 4.08
C VAL A 64 -10.30 2.52 2.86
N ALA A 65 -10.35 1.28 2.42
CA ALA A 65 -11.19 0.90 1.28
C ALA A 65 -12.57 0.44 1.73
N LEU A 66 -12.65 -0.35 2.79
CA LEU A 66 -13.83 -1.10 3.22
C LEU A 66 -14.36 -0.62 4.57
N PRO A 67 -15.67 -0.79 4.84
CA PRO A 67 -16.28 -0.41 6.11
C PRO A 67 -15.67 -1.15 7.32
N ASP A 68 -15.38 -2.44 7.20
CA ASP A 68 -14.78 -3.22 8.30
C ASP A 68 -13.38 -2.73 8.67
N GLU A 69 -12.59 -2.27 7.68
CA GLU A 69 -11.30 -1.62 7.94
C GLU A 69 -11.47 -0.30 8.72
N ALA A 70 -12.56 0.44 8.46
CA ALA A 70 -12.85 1.68 9.18
C ALA A 70 -13.23 1.41 10.64
N LEU A 71 -14.02 0.38 10.88
CA LEU A 71 -14.41 -0.04 12.24
C LEU A 71 -13.19 -0.51 13.03
N GLU A 72 -12.37 -1.39 12.45
CA GLU A 72 -11.12 -1.84 13.06
C GLU A 72 -10.20 -0.67 13.39
N LEU A 73 -10.02 0.26 12.44
CA LEU A 73 -9.14 1.41 12.62
C LEU A 73 -9.65 2.36 13.71
N ARG A 74 -10.97 2.59 13.80
CA ARG A 74 -11.58 3.38 14.87
C ARG A 74 -11.29 2.76 16.24
N ASP A 75 -11.45 1.45 16.37
CA ASP A 75 -11.18 0.75 17.62
C ASP A 75 -9.69 0.78 18.00
N VAL A 76 -8.80 0.62 17.01
CA VAL A 76 -7.34 0.71 17.18
C VAL A 76 -6.90 2.08 17.71
N LEU A 77 -7.57 3.15 17.28
CA LEU A 77 -7.23 4.54 17.61
C LEU A 77 -8.16 5.16 18.67
N ALA A 78 -9.01 4.39 19.32
CA ALA A 78 -10.01 4.87 20.26
C ALA A 78 -9.41 5.57 21.50
N GLU A 79 -8.16 5.28 21.85
CA GLU A 79 -7.46 5.86 23.02
C GLU A 79 -6.84 7.24 22.72
N LEU A 80 -6.89 7.73 21.47
CA LEU A 80 -6.38 9.05 21.14
C LEU A 80 -7.30 10.15 21.69
N GLU A 81 -6.71 11.14 22.36
CA GLU A 81 -7.46 12.29 22.87
C GLU A 81 -7.98 13.21 21.76
N ASP A 82 -7.19 13.38 20.70
CA ASP A 82 -7.57 14.19 19.55
C ASP A 82 -8.49 13.43 18.60
N PRO A 83 -9.53 14.09 18.07
CA PRO A 83 -10.45 13.46 17.13
C PRO A 83 -9.75 13.04 15.82
N ILE A 84 -10.04 11.83 15.36
CA ILE A 84 -9.59 11.31 14.09
C ILE A 84 -10.71 11.35 13.06
N ARG A 85 -10.33 11.30 11.79
CA ARG A 85 -11.24 11.18 10.64
C ARG A 85 -10.84 9.98 9.80
N ILE A 86 -11.79 9.13 9.52
CA ILE A 86 -11.60 7.91 8.71
C ILE A 86 -12.54 7.98 7.51
N TYR A 87 -11.99 7.92 6.30
CA TYR A 87 -12.77 8.00 5.07
C TYR A 87 -12.75 6.67 4.34
N ILE A 88 -13.96 6.16 3.97
CA ILE A 88 -14.16 4.91 3.23
C ILE A 88 -14.16 5.22 1.73
N LEU A 89 -13.12 4.77 1.02
CA LEU A 89 -12.90 5.08 -0.40
C LEU A 89 -13.92 4.43 -1.35
N ASN A 90 -14.43 3.25 -0.99
CA ASN A 90 -15.31 2.47 -1.88
C ASN A 90 -16.77 2.95 -1.89
N GLY A 91 -17.04 4.09 -1.29
CA GLY A 91 -18.34 4.73 -1.40
C GLY A 91 -19.38 4.28 -0.37
N LEU A 92 -20.63 4.50 -0.72
CA LEU A 92 -21.80 4.24 0.12
C LEU A 92 -22.47 2.92 -0.29
N SER A 93 -21.86 1.78 0.06
CA SER A 93 -22.48 0.47 -0.09
C SER A 93 -23.49 0.21 1.04
N GLU A 94 -24.24 -0.90 0.93
CA GLU A 94 -25.20 -1.33 1.96
C GLU A 94 -24.52 -1.45 3.33
N GLY A 95 -25.15 -0.91 4.38
CA GLY A 95 -24.63 -0.90 5.75
C GLY A 95 -23.58 0.17 6.07
N VAL A 96 -23.05 0.93 5.08
CA VAL A 96 -22.05 1.96 5.35
C VAL A 96 -22.64 3.17 6.07
N ALA A 97 -23.86 3.57 5.70
CA ALA A 97 -24.49 4.73 6.30
C ALA A 97 -24.70 4.58 7.82
N GLU A 98 -24.96 3.36 8.27
CA GLU A 98 -25.25 3.03 9.67
C GLU A 98 -24.02 3.09 10.58
N ILE A 99 -22.82 2.92 10.03
CA ILE A 99 -21.55 3.01 10.78
C ILE A 99 -20.91 4.40 10.72
N CYS A 100 -21.42 5.27 9.84
CA CYS A 100 -20.89 6.62 9.69
C CYS A 100 -21.36 7.55 10.82
N ASP A 101 -20.42 8.37 11.29
CA ASP A 101 -20.61 9.36 12.35
C ASP A 101 -19.70 10.57 12.12
N GLN A 102 -19.25 11.25 13.17
CA GLN A 102 -18.28 12.33 13.05
C GLN A 102 -16.84 11.85 12.83
N THR A 103 -16.58 10.54 13.06
CA THR A 103 -15.27 9.91 12.89
C THR A 103 -15.15 9.19 11.55
N ILE A 104 -16.17 8.38 11.20
CA ILE A 104 -16.20 7.59 9.97
C ILE A 104 -17.12 8.25 8.96
N ALA A 105 -16.64 8.49 7.74
CA ALA A 105 -17.39 9.15 6.69
C ALA A 105 -17.16 8.51 5.31
N PRO A 106 -18.16 8.48 4.41
CA PRO A 106 -18.02 7.94 3.08
C PRO A 106 -17.33 8.92 2.12
N VAL A 107 -16.66 8.36 1.12
CA VAL A 107 -16.29 9.05 -0.12
C VAL A 107 -17.37 8.76 -1.15
N LEU A 108 -18.18 9.75 -1.48
CA LEU A 108 -19.32 9.61 -2.41
C LEU A 108 -18.82 9.63 -3.85
N ASN A 109 -19.08 8.56 -4.59
CA ASN A 109 -18.51 8.30 -5.91
C ASN A 109 -19.52 8.42 -7.06
N SER A 110 -20.78 8.69 -6.78
CA SER A 110 -21.83 8.90 -7.78
C SER A 110 -22.90 9.86 -7.27
N TYR A 111 -23.67 10.45 -8.19
CA TYR A 111 -24.80 11.29 -7.78
C TYR A 111 -25.86 10.49 -6.98
N LYS A 112 -26.04 9.23 -7.31
CA LYS A 112 -26.94 8.31 -6.57
C LYS A 112 -26.50 8.14 -5.11
N GLU A 113 -25.19 8.00 -4.85
CA GLU A 113 -24.66 7.92 -3.48
C GLU A 113 -24.87 9.26 -2.74
N ILE A 114 -24.73 10.39 -3.43
CA ILE A 114 -25.01 11.73 -2.87
C ILE A 114 -26.47 11.84 -2.45
N GLU A 115 -27.42 11.38 -3.27
CA GLU A 115 -28.84 11.38 -2.93
C GLU A 115 -29.14 10.48 -1.72
N ALA A 116 -28.58 9.28 -1.71
CA ALA A 116 -28.76 8.33 -0.61
C ALA A 116 -28.20 8.89 0.70
N TRP A 117 -26.99 9.46 0.66
CA TRP A 117 -26.34 10.07 1.83
C TRP A 117 -27.11 11.29 2.35
N SER A 118 -27.55 12.18 1.47
CA SER A 118 -28.38 13.32 1.83
C SER A 118 -29.69 12.90 2.49
N SER A 119 -30.32 11.83 1.98
CA SER A 119 -31.56 11.28 2.55
C SER A 119 -31.31 10.66 3.92
N HIS A 120 -30.22 9.94 4.11
CA HIS A 120 -29.80 9.39 5.41
C HIS A 120 -29.60 10.50 6.44
N CYS A 121 -28.84 11.54 6.10
CA CYS A 121 -28.61 12.69 6.98
C CYS A 121 -29.91 13.41 7.36
N ALA A 122 -30.82 13.58 6.40
CA ALA A 122 -32.12 14.20 6.65
C ALA A 122 -33.00 13.35 7.60
N ASN A 123 -33.00 12.03 7.42
CA ASN A 123 -33.78 11.09 8.24
C ASN A 123 -33.26 10.99 9.68
N THR A 124 -31.95 11.06 9.86
CA THR A 124 -31.31 11.02 11.20
C THR A 124 -31.30 12.37 11.89
N GLY A 125 -31.57 13.46 11.16
CA GLY A 125 -31.47 14.83 11.68
C GLY A 125 -30.04 15.26 12.00
N GLN A 126 -29.02 14.52 11.52
CA GLN A 126 -27.60 14.79 11.77
C GLN A 126 -26.85 15.03 10.46
N GLY A 127 -26.13 16.16 10.41
CA GLY A 127 -25.25 16.49 9.30
C GLY A 127 -23.92 15.76 9.40
N HIS A 128 -23.87 14.49 9.00
CA HIS A 128 -22.61 13.76 8.98
C HIS A 128 -21.69 14.19 7.83
N PRO A 129 -20.36 14.17 8.06
CA PRO A 129 -19.39 14.56 7.04
C PRO A 129 -19.34 13.58 5.86
N ALA A 130 -18.92 14.06 4.69
CA ALA A 130 -18.64 13.25 3.52
C ALA A 130 -17.56 13.90 2.66
N ILE A 131 -16.92 13.11 1.80
CA ILE A 131 -16.10 13.59 0.67
C ILE A 131 -16.89 13.36 -0.62
N VAL A 132 -16.85 14.32 -1.54
CA VAL A 132 -17.36 14.11 -2.90
C VAL A 132 -16.20 13.91 -3.84
N ASN A 133 -16.18 12.77 -4.52
CA ASN A 133 -15.11 12.38 -5.45
C ASN A 133 -15.56 12.61 -6.89
N PHE A 134 -14.73 13.32 -7.66
CA PHE A 134 -14.95 13.56 -9.09
C PHE A 134 -13.96 12.77 -9.93
N ASP A 135 -14.46 12.09 -10.97
CA ASP A 135 -13.59 11.47 -11.96
C ASP A 135 -13.07 12.52 -12.93
N THR A 136 -11.78 12.81 -12.82
CA THR A 136 -11.09 13.73 -13.73
C THR A 136 -10.31 13.01 -14.83
N GLY A 137 -10.40 11.67 -14.90
CA GLY A 137 -9.76 10.90 -15.98
C GLY A 137 -9.12 9.59 -15.62
N ILE A 138 -9.32 9.04 -14.39
CA ILE A 138 -8.91 7.69 -14.04
C ILE A 138 -9.94 6.64 -14.48
N SER A 139 -11.21 7.04 -14.65
CA SER A 139 -12.31 6.18 -15.13
C SER A 139 -12.54 4.94 -14.26
N ARG A 140 -12.51 5.11 -12.94
CA ARG A 140 -12.65 4.02 -11.97
C ARG A 140 -13.76 4.24 -10.96
N LEU A 141 -13.69 5.30 -10.20
CA LEU A 141 -14.68 5.79 -9.24
C LEU A 141 -14.72 7.32 -9.28
N GLY A 142 -15.81 7.88 -8.81
CA GLY A 142 -16.07 9.34 -8.80
C GLY A 142 -17.18 9.73 -9.76
N LEU A 143 -17.76 10.90 -9.52
CA LEU A 143 -18.79 11.48 -10.37
C LEU A 143 -18.25 11.60 -11.79
N ASP A 144 -18.89 10.93 -12.74
CA ASP A 144 -18.60 11.10 -14.16
C ASP A 144 -19.11 12.44 -14.66
N LYS A 145 -19.01 12.69 -15.96
CA LYS A 145 -19.47 13.96 -16.57
C LYS A 145 -20.98 14.20 -16.37
N ALA A 146 -21.81 13.15 -16.44
CA ALA A 146 -23.26 13.27 -16.29
C ALA A 146 -23.63 13.55 -14.83
N ASP A 147 -23.07 12.78 -13.91
CA ASP A 147 -23.23 12.96 -12.46
C ASP A 147 -22.72 14.34 -12.01
N THR A 148 -21.58 14.79 -12.55
CA THR A 148 -21.02 16.11 -12.27
C THR A 148 -21.97 17.22 -12.71
N LEU A 149 -22.51 17.14 -13.92
CA LEU A 149 -23.50 18.13 -14.41
C LEU A 149 -24.78 18.10 -13.57
N GLN A 150 -25.26 16.94 -13.18
CA GLN A 150 -26.44 16.80 -12.33
C GLN A 150 -26.20 17.44 -10.96
N PHE A 151 -25.05 17.17 -10.33
CA PHE A 151 -24.66 17.77 -9.06
C PHE A 151 -24.55 19.30 -9.13
N MET A 152 -23.94 19.82 -10.20
CA MET A 152 -23.81 21.28 -10.41
C MET A 152 -25.17 21.98 -10.60
N ASN A 153 -26.15 21.29 -11.18
CA ASN A 153 -27.48 21.81 -11.40
C ASN A 153 -28.39 21.64 -10.17
N ASP A 154 -27.94 21.07 -9.08
CA ASP A 154 -28.67 20.92 -7.81
C ASP A 154 -27.95 21.62 -6.62
N PRO A 155 -27.96 22.99 -6.62
CA PRO A 155 -27.30 23.74 -5.54
C PRO A 155 -27.96 23.53 -4.16
N GLY A 156 -29.22 23.09 -4.13
CA GLY A 156 -29.90 22.68 -2.91
C GLY A 156 -29.28 21.45 -2.28
N ARG A 157 -28.94 20.47 -3.10
CA ARG A 157 -28.28 19.22 -2.68
C ARG A 157 -26.89 19.50 -2.10
N PHE A 158 -26.10 20.34 -2.80
CA PHE A 158 -24.79 20.74 -2.30
C PHE A 158 -24.88 21.34 -0.89
N LYS A 159 -25.85 22.24 -0.65
CA LYS A 159 -26.03 22.90 0.65
C LYS A 159 -26.53 21.96 1.76
N SER A 160 -27.18 20.86 1.40
CA SER A 160 -27.72 19.89 2.36
C SER A 160 -26.66 18.91 2.90
N LEU A 161 -25.45 18.93 2.34
CA LEU A 161 -24.35 18.04 2.70
C LEU A 161 -23.29 18.78 3.53
N THR A 162 -22.69 18.06 4.49
CA THR A 162 -21.47 18.49 5.18
C THR A 162 -20.26 17.97 4.40
N ILE A 163 -19.85 18.69 3.33
CA ILE A 163 -18.74 18.30 2.47
C ILE A 163 -17.42 18.71 3.12
N CYS A 164 -16.62 17.73 3.56
CA CYS A 164 -15.30 17.97 4.15
C CYS A 164 -14.27 18.31 3.08
N TYR A 165 -14.28 17.54 1.99
CA TYR A 165 -13.37 17.70 0.85
C TYR A 165 -14.09 17.42 -0.46
N VAL A 166 -13.63 18.09 -1.50
CA VAL A 166 -13.77 17.62 -2.88
C VAL A 166 -12.49 16.85 -3.22
N MET A 167 -12.63 15.67 -3.81
CA MET A 167 -11.52 14.79 -4.10
C MET A 167 -11.48 14.40 -5.57
N SER A 168 -10.30 14.13 -6.08
CA SER A 168 -10.07 13.34 -7.30
C SER A 168 -8.84 12.45 -7.13
N HIS A 169 -8.50 11.67 -8.15
CA HIS A 169 -7.36 10.73 -8.08
C HIS A 169 -6.56 10.73 -9.38
N LEU A 170 -5.25 10.94 -9.27
CA LEU A 170 -4.34 10.93 -10.41
C LEU A 170 -4.12 9.50 -10.93
N ALA A 171 -4.14 9.36 -12.25
CA ALA A 171 -4.00 8.07 -12.92
C ALA A 171 -2.55 7.74 -13.29
N CYS A 172 -1.73 8.76 -13.60
CA CYS A 172 -0.38 8.62 -14.15
C CYS A 172 0.64 9.45 -13.36
N ALA A 173 0.42 9.64 -12.06
CA ALA A 173 1.33 10.45 -11.25
C ALA A 173 2.71 9.81 -11.05
N ASP A 174 2.84 8.50 -11.29
CA ASP A 174 4.08 7.75 -11.37
C ASP A 174 4.90 8.00 -12.64
N GLU A 175 4.30 8.68 -13.64
CA GLU A 175 4.97 9.19 -14.85
C GLU A 175 4.90 10.72 -14.84
N PRO A 176 5.90 11.45 -14.31
CA PRO A 176 5.79 12.90 -14.08
C PRO A 176 5.42 13.72 -15.31
N ASP A 177 5.96 13.36 -16.46
CA ASP A 177 5.75 14.08 -17.72
C ASP A 177 4.50 13.62 -18.48
N HIS A 178 3.71 12.68 -17.93
CA HIS A 178 2.52 12.20 -18.59
C HIS A 178 1.46 13.29 -18.68
N SER A 179 0.99 13.61 -19.90
CA SER A 179 0.07 14.72 -20.17
C SER A 179 -1.27 14.65 -19.44
N LEU A 180 -1.68 13.45 -18.99
CA LEU A 180 -2.90 13.25 -18.22
C LEU A 180 -2.84 13.92 -16.85
N ASN A 181 -1.66 14.06 -16.24
CA ASN A 181 -1.50 14.73 -14.95
C ASN A 181 -1.99 16.18 -15.03
N ALA A 182 -1.52 16.94 -16.02
CA ALA A 182 -1.95 18.32 -16.24
C ALA A 182 -3.44 18.41 -16.61
N ARG A 183 -3.94 17.49 -17.46
CA ARG A 183 -5.36 17.47 -17.84
C ARG A 183 -6.28 17.20 -16.65
N GLN A 184 -5.92 16.27 -15.77
CA GLN A 184 -6.70 15.97 -14.56
C GLN A 184 -6.73 17.17 -13.62
N LEU A 185 -5.59 17.85 -13.44
CA LEU A 185 -5.49 19.07 -12.65
C LEU A 185 -6.41 20.19 -13.19
N GLU A 186 -6.35 20.44 -14.50
CA GLU A 186 -7.18 21.48 -15.13
C GLU A 186 -8.68 21.12 -15.11
N THR A 187 -9.01 19.84 -15.30
CA THR A 187 -10.40 19.36 -15.16
C THR A 187 -10.91 19.60 -13.73
N LEU A 188 -10.11 19.25 -12.71
CA LEU A 188 -10.48 19.51 -11.32
C LEU A 188 -10.66 21.00 -11.05
N LYS A 189 -9.74 21.87 -11.49
CA LYS A 189 -9.87 23.32 -11.35
C LYS A 189 -11.14 23.86 -12.00
N SER A 190 -11.51 23.34 -13.18
CA SER A 190 -12.75 23.73 -13.87
C SER A 190 -13.99 23.34 -13.07
N ILE A 191 -14.00 22.14 -12.46
CA ILE A 191 -15.08 21.70 -11.58
C ILE A 191 -15.18 22.64 -10.37
N LEU A 192 -14.06 22.91 -9.70
CA LEU A 192 -14.01 23.76 -8.50
C LEU A 192 -14.52 25.18 -8.76
N ASN A 193 -14.18 25.76 -9.91
CA ASN A 193 -14.66 27.10 -10.31
C ASN A 193 -16.18 27.15 -10.54
N ALA A 194 -16.82 26.01 -10.80
CA ALA A 194 -18.25 25.90 -11.00
C ALA A 194 -19.03 25.60 -9.71
N LEU A 195 -18.34 25.22 -8.63
CA LEU A 195 -18.99 24.95 -7.33
C LEU A 195 -19.46 26.23 -6.66
N PRO A 196 -20.61 26.19 -5.96
CA PRO A 196 -21.20 27.37 -5.30
C PRO A 196 -20.41 27.90 -4.11
N THR A 197 -19.50 27.07 -3.56
CA THR A 197 -18.59 27.41 -2.45
C THR A 197 -17.23 26.79 -2.72
N ALA A 198 -16.19 27.28 -2.07
CA ALA A 198 -14.83 26.74 -2.15
C ALA A 198 -14.60 25.67 -1.05
N PRO A 199 -14.79 24.38 -1.33
CA PRO A 199 -14.51 23.32 -0.37
C PRO A 199 -12.99 23.12 -0.24
N ARG A 200 -12.56 22.41 0.81
CA ARG A 200 -11.19 21.88 0.87
C ARG A 200 -11.00 20.81 -0.21
N ILE A 201 -9.78 20.65 -0.70
CA ILE A 201 -9.50 19.85 -1.91
C ILE A 201 -8.43 18.80 -1.62
N SER A 202 -8.59 17.62 -2.22
CA SER A 202 -7.61 16.55 -2.15
C SER A 202 -7.42 15.90 -3.52
N LEU A 203 -6.20 15.96 -4.08
CA LEU A 203 -5.87 15.36 -5.37
C LEU A 203 -4.72 14.35 -5.27
N ALA A 204 -3.58 14.76 -4.67
CA ALA A 204 -2.34 13.97 -4.67
C ALA A 204 -2.47 12.65 -3.90
N ASN A 205 -2.11 11.55 -4.56
CA ASN A 205 -1.72 10.28 -3.98
C ASN A 205 -0.20 10.29 -3.65
N SER A 206 0.41 9.15 -3.34
CA SER A 206 1.86 9.06 -3.07
C SER A 206 2.70 9.71 -4.16
N ALA A 207 2.50 9.33 -5.42
CA ALA A 207 3.24 9.87 -6.56
C ALA A 207 2.93 11.36 -6.80
N GLY A 208 1.67 11.75 -6.65
CA GLY A 208 1.24 13.13 -6.82
C GLY A 208 1.90 14.11 -5.84
N ILE A 209 2.38 13.65 -4.68
CA ILE A 209 3.12 14.49 -3.75
C ILE A 209 4.44 14.96 -4.37
N PHE A 210 5.08 14.12 -5.16
CA PHE A 210 6.35 14.41 -5.80
C PHE A 210 6.21 15.20 -7.12
N LEU A 211 5.00 15.30 -7.71
CA LEU A 211 4.73 16.14 -8.88
C LEU A 211 4.83 17.65 -8.58
N GLY A 212 4.74 18.04 -7.31
CA GLY A 212 4.88 19.42 -6.89
C GLY A 212 3.61 20.04 -6.29
N LYS A 213 3.79 21.27 -5.79
CA LYS A 213 2.81 21.97 -4.94
C LYS A 213 1.45 22.19 -5.58
N ASP A 214 1.39 22.30 -6.90
CA ASP A 214 0.13 22.51 -7.63
C ASP A 214 -0.87 21.35 -7.48
N PHE A 215 -0.38 20.17 -7.12
CA PHE A 215 -1.18 18.96 -6.92
C PHE A 215 -1.57 18.72 -5.45
N HIS A 216 -0.97 19.42 -4.48
CA HIS A 216 -1.17 19.14 -3.06
C HIS A 216 -2.50 19.62 -2.53
N PHE A 217 -2.93 20.81 -2.92
CA PHE A 217 -4.13 21.48 -2.41
C PHE A 217 -4.15 21.52 -0.87
N ASP A 218 -5.28 21.05 -0.23
CA ASP A 218 -5.46 21.10 1.21
C ASP A 218 -5.11 19.78 1.92
N LEU A 219 -5.13 18.65 1.19
CA LEU A 219 -4.92 17.32 1.75
C LEU A 219 -4.24 16.40 0.72
N VAL A 220 -3.13 15.79 1.10
CA VAL A 220 -2.49 14.70 0.34
C VAL A 220 -2.75 13.35 0.99
N ARG A 221 -2.80 12.29 0.16
CA ARG A 221 -3.18 10.94 0.57
C ARG A 221 -2.10 9.90 0.22
N PRO A 222 -0.93 9.95 0.88
CA PRO A 222 0.08 8.91 0.67
C PRO A 222 -0.40 7.55 1.17
N GLY A 223 -0.09 6.52 0.41
CA GLY A 223 -0.22 5.11 0.76
C GLY A 223 1.11 4.43 0.55
N ALA A 224 1.43 4.01 -0.68
CA ALA A 224 2.62 3.26 -1.02
C ALA A 224 3.93 3.86 -0.50
N ALA A 225 4.08 5.18 -0.59
CA ALA A 225 5.28 5.87 -0.12
C ALA A 225 5.47 5.78 1.40
N LEU A 226 4.41 5.63 2.19
CA LEU A 226 4.51 5.36 3.62
C LEU A 226 5.26 4.05 3.88
N TYR A 227 5.04 3.06 3.03
CA TYR A 227 5.58 1.71 3.14
C TYR A 227 6.90 1.53 2.39
N GLY A 228 7.52 2.64 1.94
CA GLY A 228 8.82 2.61 1.27
C GLY A 228 8.76 2.18 -0.20
N ILE A 229 7.57 2.11 -0.81
CA ILE A 229 7.41 1.87 -2.23
C ILE A 229 7.63 3.16 -2.99
N GLY A 230 8.64 3.17 -3.87
CA GLY A 230 9.00 4.32 -4.66
C GLY A 230 8.05 4.53 -5.84
N CYS A 231 7.63 5.79 -6.03
CA CYS A 231 6.78 6.17 -7.16
C CYS A 231 7.63 6.45 -8.42
N HIS A 232 8.85 6.96 -8.22
CA HIS A 232 9.84 7.22 -9.26
C HIS A 232 11.22 6.79 -8.75
N GLU A 233 12.21 6.65 -9.63
CA GLU A 233 13.57 6.23 -9.25
C GLU A 233 14.21 7.18 -8.23
N ASP A 234 14.07 8.49 -8.42
CA ASP A 234 14.62 9.49 -7.50
C ASP A 234 13.90 9.51 -6.13
N ASP A 235 12.63 9.12 -6.08
CA ASP A 235 11.86 9.08 -4.83
C ASP A 235 12.19 7.84 -4.02
N ARG A 236 12.47 6.71 -4.68
CA ARG A 236 12.96 5.48 -4.03
C ARG A 236 14.17 5.74 -3.14
N ARG A 237 15.08 6.62 -3.58
CA ARG A 237 16.29 7.00 -2.81
C ARG A 237 16.00 7.84 -1.56
N LYS A 238 14.85 8.50 -1.50
CA LYS A 238 14.45 9.35 -0.37
C LYS A 238 13.69 8.59 0.70
N LEU A 239 12.93 7.57 0.28
CA LEU A 239 12.09 6.77 1.17
C LEU A 239 12.92 5.72 1.92
N LYS A 240 12.58 5.49 3.19
CA LYS A 240 13.14 4.39 3.98
C LYS A 240 12.43 3.10 3.63
N GLN A 241 13.18 2.02 3.47
CA GLN A 241 12.62 0.69 3.34
C GLN A 241 12.01 0.23 4.66
N VAL A 242 10.78 -0.27 4.61
CA VAL A 242 9.98 -0.59 5.79
C VAL A 242 10.03 -2.08 6.13
N VAL A 243 10.22 -2.95 5.14
CA VAL A 243 10.08 -4.40 5.32
C VAL A 243 11.37 -5.14 5.05
N LYS A 244 11.61 -6.21 5.87
CA LYS A 244 12.63 -7.23 5.60
C LYS A 244 11.98 -8.61 5.70
N LEU A 245 12.20 -9.44 4.67
CA LEU A 245 11.71 -10.81 4.61
C LEU A 245 12.90 -11.77 4.58
N LYS A 246 12.96 -12.66 5.59
CA LYS A 246 14.00 -13.69 5.72
C LYS A 246 13.39 -15.07 5.85
N GLY A 247 13.86 -16.03 5.05
CA GLY A 247 13.48 -17.44 5.13
C GLY A 247 14.59 -18.30 5.71
N LYS A 248 14.25 -19.36 6.45
CA LYS A 248 15.22 -20.32 6.99
C LYS A 248 15.61 -21.38 5.97
N ILE A 249 16.91 -21.69 5.90
CA ILE A 249 17.40 -22.85 5.17
C ILE A 249 16.98 -24.10 5.95
N LEU A 250 16.27 -25.01 5.30
CA LEU A 250 15.85 -26.28 5.84
C LEU A 250 16.87 -27.38 5.57
N GLN A 251 17.46 -27.34 4.38
CA GLN A 251 18.40 -28.36 3.92
C GLN A 251 19.34 -27.78 2.87
N THR A 252 20.58 -28.27 2.88
CA THR A 252 21.53 -28.12 1.77
C THR A 252 21.90 -29.49 1.23
N ARG A 253 22.15 -29.56 -0.09
CA ARG A 253 22.60 -30.77 -0.75
C ARG A 253 23.50 -30.48 -1.93
N LEU A 254 24.44 -31.38 -2.20
CA LEU A 254 25.18 -31.39 -3.46
C LEU A 254 24.37 -32.18 -4.49
N ILE A 255 24.36 -31.68 -5.72
CA ILE A 255 23.80 -32.37 -6.89
C ILE A 255 24.81 -32.33 -8.03
N ASP A 256 24.79 -33.40 -8.83
CA ASP A 256 25.72 -33.55 -9.94
C ASP A 256 25.34 -32.66 -11.12
N ARG A 257 26.32 -32.42 -11.98
CA ARG A 257 26.13 -31.75 -13.27
C ARG A 257 24.98 -32.37 -14.05
N ASN A 258 24.18 -31.53 -14.70
CA ASN A 258 23.03 -31.87 -15.54
C ASN A 258 21.82 -32.46 -14.79
N MET A 259 21.82 -32.46 -13.46
CA MET A 259 20.61 -32.79 -12.71
C MET A 259 19.58 -31.67 -12.82
N THR A 260 18.32 -32.05 -12.84
CA THR A 260 17.18 -31.13 -12.88
C THR A 260 16.70 -30.77 -11.47
N VAL A 261 16.08 -29.58 -11.33
CA VAL A 261 15.63 -29.04 -10.04
C VAL A 261 14.17 -28.62 -10.13
N GLY A 262 13.37 -29.05 -9.15
CA GLY A 262 12.01 -28.60 -8.93
C GLY A 262 10.97 -29.18 -9.89
N TYR A 263 9.74 -28.71 -9.73
CA TYR A 263 8.59 -29.18 -10.52
C TYR A 263 8.77 -28.95 -12.01
N GLY A 264 8.45 -30.01 -12.78
CA GLY A 264 8.54 -29.98 -14.25
C GLY A 264 9.98 -29.91 -14.75
N ALA A 265 10.98 -30.30 -13.92
CA ALA A 265 12.39 -30.23 -14.25
C ALA A 265 12.80 -28.87 -14.83
N ALA A 266 12.19 -27.79 -14.30
CA ALA A 266 12.29 -26.43 -14.87
C ALA A 266 13.62 -25.74 -14.60
N GLY A 267 14.38 -26.20 -13.60
CA GLY A 267 15.76 -25.79 -13.33
C GLY A 267 16.74 -26.89 -13.73
N SER A 268 17.97 -26.51 -14.00
CA SER A 268 19.09 -27.44 -14.21
C SER A 268 20.40 -26.80 -13.78
N VAL A 269 21.37 -27.60 -13.37
CA VAL A 269 22.71 -27.14 -13.05
C VAL A 269 23.70 -27.60 -14.08
N THR A 270 24.68 -26.78 -14.41
CA THR A 270 25.70 -27.06 -15.47
C THR A 270 27.01 -27.57 -14.90
N ARG A 271 27.15 -27.60 -13.58
CA ARG A 271 28.29 -28.11 -12.81
C ARG A 271 27.80 -28.82 -11.55
N GLU A 272 28.66 -29.50 -10.85
CA GLU A 272 28.35 -29.91 -9.47
C GLU A 272 27.99 -28.68 -8.66
N SER A 273 26.84 -28.69 -8.00
CA SER A 273 26.26 -27.51 -7.38
C SER A 273 25.72 -27.84 -5.98
N ARG A 274 25.91 -26.89 -5.07
CA ARG A 274 25.29 -26.94 -3.74
C ARG A 274 24.02 -26.12 -3.76
N LEU A 275 22.90 -26.78 -3.45
CA LEU A 275 21.58 -26.15 -3.41
C LEU A 275 21.09 -26.04 -1.97
N ALA A 276 20.50 -24.88 -1.63
CA ALA A 276 19.80 -24.67 -0.36
C ALA A 276 18.27 -24.63 -0.62
N THR A 277 17.53 -25.41 0.16
CA THR A 277 16.06 -25.36 0.19
C THR A 277 15.62 -24.50 1.36
N VAL A 278 14.84 -23.46 1.07
CA VAL A 278 14.41 -22.43 2.03
C VAL A 278 12.90 -22.53 2.26
N ALA A 279 12.48 -22.35 3.51
CA ALA A 279 11.06 -22.32 3.92
C ALA A 279 10.40 -21.00 3.53
N LEU A 280 10.12 -20.84 2.27
CA LEU A 280 9.42 -19.71 1.66
C LEU A 280 8.89 -20.13 0.30
N GLY A 281 7.63 -19.84 -0.02
CA GLY A 281 7.05 -20.16 -1.32
C GLY A 281 5.92 -19.23 -1.72
N TYR A 282 5.21 -19.59 -2.81
CA TYR A 282 4.13 -18.71 -3.28
C TYR A 282 2.91 -18.70 -2.33
N GLY A 283 2.73 -19.70 -1.47
CA GLY A 283 1.74 -19.68 -0.39
C GLY A 283 2.03 -18.65 0.70
N ASP A 284 3.25 -18.09 0.71
CA ASP A 284 3.71 -17.02 1.57
C ASP A 284 3.77 -15.66 0.86
N GLY A 285 3.46 -15.61 -0.45
CA GLY A 285 3.55 -14.39 -1.26
C GLY A 285 4.86 -14.23 -2.04
N PHE A 286 5.78 -15.21 -1.99
CA PHE A 286 6.96 -15.21 -2.85
C PHE A 286 6.60 -15.77 -4.23
N PHE A 287 6.39 -14.91 -5.20
CA PHE A 287 5.73 -15.22 -6.46
C PHE A 287 6.36 -16.38 -7.23
N ARG A 288 5.50 -17.26 -7.77
CA ARG A 288 5.93 -18.38 -8.62
C ARG A 288 6.70 -17.94 -9.87
N ARG A 289 6.45 -16.72 -10.38
CA ARG A 289 7.16 -16.10 -11.52
C ARG A 289 8.64 -15.81 -11.24
N LEU A 290 9.07 -15.82 -9.97
CA LEU A 290 10.46 -15.64 -9.56
C LEU A 290 11.31 -16.90 -9.80
N GLY A 291 10.72 -18.04 -10.16
CA GLY A 291 11.44 -19.24 -10.53
C GLY A 291 12.44 -18.99 -11.66
N ASN A 292 13.70 -19.41 -11.49
CA ASN A 292 14.84 -19.19 -12.40
C ASN A 292 15.17 -17.70 -12.68
N LYS A 293 14.55 -16.74 -12.00
CA LYS A 293 14.76 -15.30 -12.21
C LYS A 293 15.15 -14.57 -10.93
N GLY A 294 14.48 -14.89 -9.84
CA GLY A 294 14.70 -14.26 -8.54
C GLY A 294 16.01 -14.69 -7.88
N ALA A 295 16.27 -14.10 -6.73
CA ALA A 295 17.39 -14.45 -5.87
C ALA A 295 17.03 -14.22 -4.39
N GLY A 296 17.82 -14.85 -3.52
CA GLY A 296 17.95 -14.48 -2.12
C GLY A 296 19.39 -14.06 -1.82
N PHE A 297 19.63 -13.52 -0.64
CA PHE A 297 20.95 -13.03 -0.23
C PHE A 297 21.34 -13.65 1.13
N LEU A 298 22.54 -14.21 1.19
CA LEU A 298 23.13 -14.75 2.41
C LEU A 298 24.34 -13.88 2.80
N SER A 299 24.19 -13.08 3.83
CA SER A 299 25.24 -12.14 4.28
C SER A 299 25.81 -11.30 3.11
N GLY A 300 24.94 -10.82 2.21
CA GLY A 300 25.32 -10.03 1.03
C GLY A 300 25.66 -10.84 -0.22
N HIS A 301 25.84 -12.14 -0.12
CA HIS A 301 26.09 -13.01 -1.28
C HIS A 301 24.79 -13.37 -1.99
N ARG A 302 24.69 -13.05 -3.27
CA ARG A 302 23.52 -13.36 -4.09
C ARG A 302 23.43 -14.85 -4.39
N ALA A 303 22.30 -15.47 -4.07
CA ALA A 303 21.94 -16.85 -4.36
C ALA A 303 20.77 -16.92 -5.34
N PRO A 304 20.96 -17.28 -6.60
CA PRO A 304 19.87 -17.31 -7.59
C PRO A 304 18.88 -18.45 -7.29
N VAL A 305 17.61 -18.20 -7.60
CA VAL A 305 16.56 -19.22 -7.56
C VAL A 305 16.78 -20.20 -8.70
N VAL A 306 16.80 -21.50 -8.38
CA VAL A 306 16.89 -22.60 -9.36
C VAL A 306 15.60 -23.41 -9.39
N GLY A 307 15.02 -23.53 -10.56
CA GLY A 307 13.74 -24.18 -10.75
C GLY A 307 12.55 -23.30 -10.41
N ARG A 308 11.38 -23.93 -10.31
CA ARG A 308 10.12 -23.23 -9.98
C ARG A 308 10.03 -23.02 -8.46
N VAL A 309 9.54 -21.86 -8.06
CA VAL A 309 9.09 -21.65 -6.68
C VAL A 309 7.90 -22.56 -6.41
N SER A 310 7.94 -23.31 -5.31
CA SER A 310 6.87 -24.20 -4.85
C SER A 310 5.91 -23.45 -3.92
N MET A 311 4.86 -24.12 -3.44
CA MET A 311 3.90 -23.51 -2.51
C MET A 311 4.57 -23.01 -1.22
N ASP A 312 5.49 -23.84 -0.68
CA ASP A 312 6.09 -23.67 0.65
C ASP A 312 7.62 -23.53 0.62
N LEU A 313 8.25 -23.74 -0.55
CA LEU A 313 9.70 -23.88 -0.67
C LEU A 313 10.25 -23.17 -1.90
N VAL A 314 11.44 -22.62 -1.75
CA VAL A 314 12.28 -22.14 -2.85
C VAL A 314 13.66 -22.80 -2.76
N THR A 315 14.23 -23.12 -3.92
CA THR A 315 15.57 -23.68 -4.04
C THR A 315 16.53 -22.64 -4.59
N LEU A 316 17.67 -22.45 -3.96
CA LEU A 316 18.71 -21.49 -4.32
C LEU A 316 20.01 -22.20 -4.65
N ASP A 317 20.74 -21.71 -5.64
CA ASP A 317 22.13 -22.10 -5.87
C ASP A 317 23.05 -21.31 -4.92
N VAL A 318 23.72 -22.05 -4.02
CA VAL A 318 24.67 -21.50 -3.04
C VAL A 318 26.08 -22.04 -3.23
N THR A 319 26.38 -22.53 -4.44
CA THR A 319 27.66 -23.17 -4.77
C THR A 319 28.87 -22.28 -4.47
N ASP A 320 28.77 -21.00 -4.83
CA ASP A 320 29.87 -20.04 -4.69
C ASP A 320 29.83 -19.26 -3.35
N ILE A 321 28.93 -19.65 -2.44
CA ILE A 321 28.79 -19.02 -1.12
C ILE A 321 29.52 -19.86 -0.07
N PRO A 322 30.24 -19.23 0.88
CA PRO A 322 30.90 -19.97 1.96
C PRO A 322 29.95 -20.93 2.67
N GLU A 323 30.39 -22.18 2.85
CA GLU A 323 29.55 -23.24 3.42
C GLU A 323 29.02 -22.92 4.82
N THR A 324 29.82 -22.20 5.59
CA THR A 324 29.44 -21.73 6.94
C THR A 324 28.21 -20.82 6.96
N LEU A 325 27.85 -20.22 5.83
CA LEU A 325 26.69 -19.35 5.69
C LEU A 325 25.44 -20.08 5.14
N CYS A 326 25.60 -21.33 4.68
CA CYS A 326 24.56 -22.05 3.93
C CYS A 326 23.91 -23.18 4.70
N GLY A 327 24.27 -23.42 5.97
CA GLY A 327 23.77 -24.53 6.77
C GLY A 327 22.29 -24.41 7.13
N PRO A 328 21.64 -25.57 7.50
CA PRO A 328 20.28 -25.55 8.03
C PRO A 328 20.16 -24.61 9.23
N GLY A 329 19.05 -23.85 9.29
CA GLY A 329 18.79 -22.84 10.32
C GLY A 329 19.36 -21.45 10.00
N GLN A 330 20.30 -21.31 9.07
CA GLN A 330 20.74 -20.01 8.56
C GLN A 330 19.59 -19.36 7.78
N THR A 331 19.62 -18.02 7.70
CA THR A 331 18.57 -17.24 7.05
C THR A 331 19.02 -16.63 5.73
N VAL A 332 18.11 -16.61 4.78
CA VAL A 332 18.24 -15.97 3.47
C VAL A 332 17.35 -14.75 3.44
N GLU A 333 17.88 -13.59 3.07
CA GLU A 333 17.14 -12.37 2.85
C GLU A 333 16.54 -12.40 1.44
N PHE A 334 15.22 -12.17 1.32
CA PHE A 334 14.48 -12.06 0.06
C PHE A 334 13.96 -10.65 -0.19
N ILE A 335 13.68 -9.91 0.86
CA ILE A 335 13.44 -8.47 0.84
C ILE A 335 14.28 -7.89 1.97
N GLY A 336 15.04 -6.85 1.70
CA GLY A 336 15.93 -6.25 2.68
C GLY A 336 16.93 -5.27 2.05
N ASP A 337 18.10 -5.20 2.62
CA ASP A 337 19.11 -4.22 2.25
C ASP A 337 19.66 -4.42 0.82
N HIS A 338 19.49 -5.63 0.23
CA HIS A 338 20.03 -6.01 -1.08
C HIS A 338 18.95 -6.10 -2.17
N GLN A 339 17.68 -6.13 -1.81
CA GLN A 339 16.56 -6.26 -2.74
C GLN A 339 15.30 -5.65 -2.12
N THR A 340 14.80 -4.60 -2.71
CA THR A 340 13.57 -3.93 -2.29
C THR A 340 12.33 -4.67 -2.78
N PRO A 341 11.12 -4.36 -2.27
CA PRO A 341 9.87 -4.84 -2.87
C PRO A 341 9.72 -4.43 -4.34
N ASP A 342 10.21 -3.25 -4.72
CA ASP A 342 10.14 -2.76 -6.10
C ASP A 342 11.07 -3.56 -7.03
N ASP A 343 12.29 -3.90 -6.58
CA ASP A 343 13.21 -4.74 -7.35
C ASP A 343 12.62 -6.15 -7.57
N LEU A 344 11.99 -6.70 -6.53
CA LEU A 344 11.33 -8.00 -6.62
C LEU A 344 10.13 -7.96 -7.57
N ALA A 345 9.38 -6.85 -7.54
CA ALA A 345 8.24 -6.62 -8.42
C ALA A 345 8.67 -6.53 -9.89
N GLU A 346 9.74 -5.83 -10.20
CA GLU A 346 10.29 -5.73 -11.56
C GLU A 346 10.63 -7.12 -12.11
N ILE A 347 11.33 -7.96 -11.33
CA ILE A 347 11.66 -9.33 -11.73
C ILE A 347 10.40 -10.18 -11.95
N ALA A 348 9.38 -9.99 -11.12
CA ALA A 348 8.11 -10.70 -11.20
C ALA A 348 7.17 -10.16 -12.29
N GLY A 349 7.43 -8.98 -12.86
CA GLY A 349 6.57 -8.30 -13.83
C GLY A 349 5.28 -7.76 -13.20
N THR A 350 5.43 -7.11 -12.04
CA THR A 350 4.34 -6.49 -11.28
C THR A 350 4.83 -5.18 -10.60
N ILE A 351 4.15 -4.73 -9.56
CA ILE A 351 4.46 -3.51 -8.80
C ILE A 351 4.70 -3.82 -7.31
N GLY A 352 5.49 -3.00 -6.62
CA GLY A 352 5.83 -3.18 -5.20
C GLY A 352 4.60 -3.26 -4.28
N TYR A 353 3.50 -2.61 -4.65
CA TYR A 353 2.20 -2.69 -3.95
C TYR A 353 1.68 -4.15 -3.87
N GLU A 354 1.71 -4.87 -5.00
CA GLU A 354 1.25 -6.26 -5.08
C GLU A 354 2.19 -7.16 -4.29
N VAL A 355 3.50 -6.89 -4.31
CA VAL A 355 4.48 -7.63 -3.50
C VAL A 355 4.12 -7.54 -2.02
N LEU A 356 3.89 -6.34 -1.49
CA LEU A 356 3.54 -6.15 -0.07
C LEU A 356 2.20 -6.81 0.29
N THR A 357 1.15 -6.55 -0.49
CA THR A 357 -0.19 -7.06 -0.22
C THR A 357 -0.31 -8.58 -0.39
N ALA A 358 0.60 -9.20 -1.14
CA ALA A 358 0.67 -10.65 -1.28
C ALA A 358 1.34 -11.35 -0.09
N LEU A 359 2.07 -10.62 0.77
CA LEU A 359 2.72 -11.20 1.96
C LEU A 359 1.66 -11.75 2.91
N GLY A 360 1.64 -13.07 3.07
CA GLY A 360 0.62 -13.79 3.82
C GLY A 360 0.76 -13.72 5.33
N GLY A 361 -0.13 -14.41 6.04
CA GLY A 361 -0.15 -14.50 7.51
C GLY A 361 0.72 -15.63 8.10
N ARG A 362 1.45 -16.40 7.27
CA ARG A 362 2.24 -17.58 7.73
C ARG A 362 3.62 -17.20 8.28
N TYR A 363 4.04 -15.93 8.16
CA TYR A 363 5.26 -15.41 8.74
C TYR A 363 5.15 -15.21 10.26
N ARG A 364 6.25 -15.33 10.94
CA ARG A 364 6.44 -14.58 12.17
C ARG A 364 6.57 -13.10 11.78
N ARG A 365 5.73 -12.24 12.37
CA ARG A 365 5.80 -10.79 12.18
C ARG A 365 6.48 -10.16 13.39
N ASP A 366 7.56 -9.46 13.15
CA ASP A 366 8.30 -8.70 14.14
C ASP A 366 8.20 -7.21 13.79
N TYR A 367 7.55 -6.43 14.66
CA TYR A 367 7.52 -4.97 14.56
C TYR A 367 8.67 -4.41 15.37
N ILE A 368 9.48 -3.55 14.75
CA ILE A 368 10.62 -2.87 15.38
C ILE A 368 10.45 -1.36 15.28
N GLY A 369 11.08 -0.62 16.20
CA GLY A 369 10.83 0.80 16.38
C GLY A 369 9.61 1.07 17.28
N ASP A 370 9.65 2.18 18.03
CA ASP A 370 8.61 2.56 19.01
C ASP A 370 7.60 3.55 18.41
#